data_c0e9a35ea3cc124baacae5318aa0887a
#
_entry.id   c0e9a35ea3cc124baacae5318aa0887a
#
_cell.length_a   1.000
_cell.length_b   1.000
_cell.length_c   1.000
_cell.angle_alpha   90.00
_cell.angle_beta   90.00
_cell.angle_gamma   90.00
#
_symmetry.space_group_name_H-M   'P 1'
#
loop_
_entity.id
_entity.type
_entity.pdbx_description
1 polymer ?
#
loop_
_entity_poly.entity_id
_entity_poly.type
_entity_poly.pdbx_seq_one_letter_code
_entity_poly.pdbx_strand_id
1 'polypeptide(L)'
;MTQDEVVDLLSMSMARMTSAPGFLIDGFPANMEQAELFMSRIQAPHKIILLEVPEQVMSQRLEDGVNFNDQDDTIKKRIFTYLEHTKPTIECIMKKWKAISKIVKYHI
;
A
#
# COMPACT_ATOMS: atom_id res chain seq x y z
N MET A 1 11.42 4.31 12.44
CA MET A 1 10.17 3.74 12.98
C MET A 1 10.11 2.26 12.63
N THR A 2 9.85 1.41 13.61
CA THR A 2 9.71 -0.03 13.38
C THR A 2 8.36 -0.36 12.74
N GLN A 3 8.23 -1.57 12.17
CA GLN A 3 6.97 -2.02 11.59
C GLN A 3 5.88 -2.12 12.67
N ASP A 4 6.24 -2.55 13.86
CA ASP A 4 5.35 -2.57 15.02
C ASP A 4 4.80 -1.19 15.36
N GLU A 5 5.66 -0.19 15.40
CA GLU A 5 5.28 1.20 15.69
C GLU A 5 4.32 1.76 14.65
N VAL A 6 4.56 1.46 13.36
CA VAL A 6 3.66 1.90 12.27
C VAL A 6 2.25 1.33 12.47
N VAL A 7 2.15 0.04 12.74
CA VAL A 7 0.85 -0.63 12.92
C VAL A 7 0.19 -0.16 14.20
N ASP A 8 0.94 0.05 15.28
CA ASP A 8 0.40 0.55 16.53
C ASP A 8 -0.17 1.97 16.38
N LEU A 9 0.54 2.85 15.67
CA LEU A 9 0.04 4.20 15.39
C LEU A 9 -1.24 4.17 14.56
N LEU A 10 -1.29 3.30 13.56
CA LEU A 10 -2.49 3.12 12.75
C LEU A 10 -3.66 2.64 13.60
N SER A 11 -3.45 1.63 14.41
CA SER A 11 -4.45 1.09 15.32
C SER A 11 -4.98 2.14 16.28
N MET A 12 -4.10 2.93 16.87
CA MET A 12 -4.48 4.01 17.77
C MET A 12 -5.29 5.10 17.06
N SER A 13 -4.90 5.46 15.85
CA SER A 13 -5.63 6.44 15.05
C SER A 13 -7.04 5.97 14.72
N MET A 14 -7.19 4.69 14.36
CA MET A 14 -8.50 4.09 14.09
C MET A 14 -9.36 4.05 15.34
N ALA A 15 -8.80 3.69 16.48
CA ALA A 15 -9.51 3.62 17.75
C ALA A 15 -10.05 4.95 18.23
N ARG A 16 -9.41 6.07 17.85
CA ARG A 16 -9.86 7.42 18.21
C ARG A 16 -11.07 7.87 17.40
N MET A 17 -11.32 7.28 16.26
CA MET A 17 -12.43 7.66 15.36
C MET A 17 -13.65 6.79 15.63
N THR A 18 -14.21 6.91 16.82
CA THR A 18 -15.31 6.03 17.30
C THR A 18 -16.61 6.17 16.53
N SER A 19 -16.84 7.30 15.88
CA SER A 19 -18.06 7.54 15.09
C SER A 19 -17.88 7.25 13.60
N ALA A 20 -16.70 6.83 13.16
CA ALA A 20 -16.47 6.53 11.76
C ALA A 20 -17.18 5.23 11.36
N PRO A 21 -17.93 5.20 10.25
CA PRO A 21 -18.59 3.98 9.78
C PRO A 21 -17.61 2.97 9.17
N GLY A 22 -16.40 3.40 8.85
CA GLY A 22 -15.36 2.55 8.29
C GLY A 22 -14.12 3.37 8.01
N PHE A 23 -13.09 2.69 7.48
CA PHE A 23 -11.79 3.30 7.21
C PHE A 23 -11.32 2.99 5.81
N LEU A 24 -10.74 3.98 5.16
CA LEU A 24 -10.00 3.81 3.92
C LEU A 24 -8.52 4.02 4.24
N ILE A 25 -7.73 3.00 3.99
CA ILE A 25 -6.30 3.01 4.30
C ILE A 25 -5.53 3.04 2.99
N ASP A 26 -4.71 4.06 2.83
CA ASP A 26 -3.91 4.30 1.63
C ASP A 26 -2.43 4.36 1.97
N GLY A 27 -1.58 3.84 1.07
CA GLY A 27 -0.14 3.80 1.29
C GLY A 27 0.33 2.74 2.27
N PHE A 28 -0.56 1.85 2.68
CA PHE A 28 -0.28 0.78 3.63
C PHE A 28 -1.01 -0.50 3.21
N PRO A 29 -0.46 -1.71 3.41
CA PRO A 29 0.89 -1.98 3.92
C PRO A 29 1.97 -1.74 2.86
N ALA A 30 3.18 -1.38 3.31
CA ALA A 30 4.32 -1.18 2.42
C ALA A 30 5.16 -2.45 2.25
N ASN A 31 4.99 -3.42 3.13
CA ASN A 31 5.69 -4.70 3.10
C ASN A 31 4.86 -5.81 3.77
N MET A 32 5.32 -7.04 3.65
CA MET A 32 4.60 -8.19 4.20
C MET A 32 4.52 -8.18 5.72
N GLU A 33 5.56 -7.70 6.38
CA GLU A 33 5.57 -7.64 7.85
C GLU A 33 4.45 -6.72 8.35
N GLN A 34 4.27 -5.56 7.73
CA GLN A 34 3.16 -4.67 8.06
C GLN A 34 1.81 -5.32 7.80
N ALA A 35 1.69 -6.04 6.69
CA ALA A 35 0.45 -6.73 6.36
C ALA A 35 0.08 -7.79 7.41
N GLU A 36 1.04 -8.59 7.82
CA GLU A 36 0.82 -9.63 8.83
C GLU A 36 0.49 -9.03 10.19
N LEU A 37 1.18 -7.97 10.59
CA LEU A 37 0.90 -7.27 11.84
C LEU A 37 -0.51 -6.63 11.83
N PHE A 38 -0.91 -6.08 10.71
CA PHE A 38 -2.27 -5.53 10.56
C PHE A 38 -3.32 -6.62 10.75
N MET A 39 -3.14 -7.76 10.12
CA MET A 39 -4.06 -8.89 10.25
C MET A 39 -4.16 -9.39 11.69
N SER A 40 -3.04 -9.49 12.39
CA SER A 40 -3.00 -10.04 13.74
C SER A 40 -3.48 -9.07 14.81
N ARG A 41 -3.25 -7.76 14.62
CA ARG A 41 -3.54 -6.74 15.64
C ARG A 41 -4.83 -5.99 15.41
N ILE A 42 -5.25 -5.85 14.17
CA ILE A 42 -6.47 -5.12 13.83
C ILE A 42 -7.52 -6.09 13.32
N GLN A 43 -7.50 -6.37 12.03
CA GLN A 43 -8.36 -7.40 11.42
C GLN A 43 -8.03 -7.54 9.93
N ALA A 44 -8.60 -8.55 9.29
CA ALA A 44 -8.56 -8.66 7.84
C ALA A 44 -9.38 -7.54 7.20
N PRO A 45 -8.88 -6.87 6.17
CA PRO A 45 -9.67 -5.87 5.48
C PRO A 45 -10.88 -6.51 4.78
N HIS A 46 -12.00 -5.81 4.76
CA HIS A 46 -13.20 -6.29 4.08
C HIS A 46 -13.02 -6.26 2.56
N LYS A 47 -12.34 -5.24 2.08
CA LYS A 47 -12.14 -5.01 0.65
C LYS A 47 -10.75 -4.47 0.38
N ILE A 48 -10.12 -4.98 -0.66
CA ILE A 48 -8.84 -4.50 -1.14
C ILE A 48 -9.06 -3.92 -2.53
N ILE A 49 -8.65 -2.67 -2.71
CA ILE A 49 -8.73 -1.99 -4.00
C ILE A 49 -7.31 -1.91 -4.56
N LEU A 50 -7.09 -2.55 -5.69
CA LEU A 50 -5.80 -2.52 -6.37
C LEU A 50 -5.90 -1.68 -7.64
N LEU A 51 -5.06 -0.66 -7.72
CA LEU A 51 -4.93 0.18 -8.91
C LEU A 51 -3.72 -0.32 -9.69
N GLU A 52 -3.97 -0.96 -10.82
CA GLU A 52 -2.91 -1.48 -11.69
C GLU A 52 -2.56 -0.45 -12.76
N VAL A 53 -1.28 -0.09 -12.81
CA VAL A 53 -0.75 0.86 -13.79
C VAL A 53 0.45 0.21 -14.47
N PRO A 54 0.52 0.21 -15.82
CA PRO A 54 1.72 -0.26 -16.51
C PRO A 54 2.95 0.53 -16.09
N GLU A 55 4.10 -0.13 -16.04
CA GLU A 55 5.35 0.49 -15.62
C GLU A 55 5.69 1.74 -16.44
N GLN A 56 5.46 1.69 -17.75
CA GLN A 56 5.71 2.81 -18.65
C GLN A 56 4.86 4.04 -18.29
N VAL A 57 3.58 3.82 -17.98
CA VAL A 57 2.67 4.89 -17.56
C VAL A 57 3.08 5.42 -16.19
N MET A 58 3.52 4.55 -15.29
CA MET A 58 4.01 4.94 -13.98
C MET A 58 5.23 5.85 -14.08
N SER A 59 6.20 5.47 -14.90
CA SER A 59 7.40 6.28 -15.17
C SER A 59 7.05 7.65 -15.70
N GLN A 60 6.14 7.70 -16.69
CA GLN A 60 5.72 8.95 -17.31
C GLN A 60 5.00 9.86 -16.31
N ARG A 61 4.14 9.31 -15.47
CA ARG A 61 3.43 10.09 -14.44
C ARG A 61 4.39 10.65 -13.40
N LEU A 62 5.40 9.90 -13.02
CA LEU A 62 6.43 10.38 -12.10
C LEU A 62 7.24 11.52 -12.73
N GLU A 63 7.59 11.41 -14.01
CA GLU A 63 8.28 12.47 -14.74
C GLU A 63 7.43 13.73 -14.85
N ASP A 64 6.16 13.58 -15.18
CA ASP A 64 5.20 14.71 -15.33
C ASP A 64 4.90 15.39 -14.01
N GLY A 65 4.90 14.62 -12.92
CA GLY A 65 4.61 15.13 -11.58
C GLY A 65 5.83 15.61 -10.81
N VAL A 66 7.01 15.57 -11.40
CA VAL A 66 8.25 15.94 -10.72
C VAL A 66 8.41 17.45 -10.65
N ASN A 67 8.78 17.94 -9.47
CA ASN A 67 9.29 19.29 -9.33
C ASN A 67 10.69 19.37 -9.95
N PHE A 68 11.14 20.59 -10.27
CA PHE A 68 12.46 20.83 -10.85
C PHE A 68 13.64 20.19 -10.08
N ASN A 69 13.41 19.81 -8.83
CA ASN A 69 14.43 19.23 -7.95
C ASN A 69 14.49 17.70 -8.01
N ASP A 70 13.47 17.03 -8.56
CA ASP A 70 13.48 15.58 -8.71
C ASP A 70 14.24 15.20 -9.98
N GLN A 71 15.29 14.43 -9.81
CA GLN A 71 16.12 13.97 -10.91
C GLN A 71 15.67 12.57 -11.37
N ASP A 72 16.08 12.18 -12.57
CA ASP A 72 15.82 10.87 -13.15
C ASP A 72 16.18 9.72 -12.20
N ASP A 73 17.25 9.89 -11.43
CA ASP A 73 17.70 8.89 -10.46
C ASP A 73 16.69 8.66 -9.34
N THR A 74 16.02 9.71 -8.90
CA THR A 74 14.96 9.61 -7.88
C THR A 74 13.77 8.84 -8.41
N ILE A 75 13.38 9.09 -9.65
CA ILE A 75 12.28 8.39 -10.32
C ILE A 75 12.62 6.91 -10.47
N LYS A 76 13.82 6.61 -10.96
CA LYS A 76 14.29 5.22 -11.09
C LYS A 76 14.31 4.50 -9.77
N LYS A 77 14.72 5.19 -8.70
CA LYS A 77 14.76 4.65 -7.35
C LYS A 77 13.37 4.31 -6.83
N ARG A 78 12.39 5.17 -7.07
CA ARG A 78 10.99 4.92 -6.68
C ARG A 78 10.41 3.71 -7.42
N ILE A 79 10.67 3.60 -8.71
CA ILE A 79 10.21 2.46 -9.52
C ILE A 79 10.90 1.18 -9.06
N PHE A 80 12.19 1.23 -8.81
CA PHE A 80 12.95 0.09 -8.29
C PHE A 80 12.38 -0.39 -6.96
N THR A 81 12.14 0.52 -6.02
CA THR A 81 11.55 0.20 -4.72
C THR A 81 10.17 -0.44 -4.87
N TYR A 82 9.36 0.09 -5.77
CA TYR A 82 8.05 -0.48 -6.06
C TYR A 82 8.16 -1.92 -6.57
N LEU A 83 9.01 -2.16 -7.57
CA LEU A 83 9.17 -3.48 -8.17
C LEU A 83 9.79 -4.50 -7.22
N GLU A 84 10.73 -4.08 -6.39
CA GLU A 84 11.45 -4.97 -5.47
C GLU A 84 10.67 -5.26 -4.18
N HIS A 85 9.90 -4.32 -3.67
CA HIS A 85 9.25 -4.42 -2.36
C HIS A 85 7.73 -4.35 -2.41
N THR A 86 7.18 -3.35 -3.07
CA THR A 86 5.74 -3.10 -3.04
C THR A 86 4.97 -4.11 -3.89
N LYS A 87 5.41 -4.35 -5.10
CA LYS A 87 4.74 -5.28 -6.02
C LYS A 87 4.71 -6.71 -5.50
N PRO A 88 5.83 -7.28 -5.00
CA PRO A 88 5.80 -8.61 -4.38
C PRO A 88 4.89 -8.68 -3.16
N THR A 89 4.82 -7.62 -2.36
CA THR A 89 3.90 -7.53 -1.22
C THR A 89 2.47 -7.60 -1.67
N ILE A 90 2.09 -6.84 -2.69
CA ILE A 90 0.74 -6.83 -3.26
C ILE A 90 0.36 -8.22 -3.76
N GLU A 91 1.24 -8.87 -4.52
CA GLU A 91 1.00 -10.20 -5.06
C GLU A 91 0.79 -11.23 -3.96
N CYS A 92 1.58 -11.14 -2.90
CA CYS A 92 1.49 -12.03 -1.75
C CYS A 92 0.19 -11.82 -0.96
N ILE A 93 -0.19 -10.57 -0.73
CA ILE A 93 -1.45 -10.18 -0.08
C ILE A 93 -2.63 -10.73 -0.87
N MET A 94 -2.62 -10.58 -2.17
CA MET A 94 -3.71 -11.05 -3.02
C MET A 94 -3.90 -12.56 -2.93
N LYS A 95 -2.81 -13.31 -2.84
CA LYS A 95 -2.89 -14.77 -2.66
C LYS A 95 -3.41 -15.16 -1.29
N LYS A 96 -2.88 -14.54 -0.24
CA LYS A 96 -3.22 -14.89 1.14
C LYS A 96 -4.63 -14.44 1.54
N TRP A 97 -5.06 -13.28 1.07
CA TRP A 97 -6.31 -12.67 1.53
C TRP A 97 -7.49 -12.85 0.58
N LYS A 98 -7.29 -13.52 -0.54
CA LYS A 98 -8.32 -13.75 -1.55
C LYS A 98 -9.57 -14.44 -0.98
N ALA A 99 -9.39 -15.35 -0.05
CA ALA A 99 -10.49 -16.08 0.58
C ALA A 99 -11.20 -15.28 1.70
N ILE A 100 -10.55 -14.21 2.20
CA ILE A 100 -11.02 -13.44 3.36
C ILE A 100 -11.60 -12.10 2.94
N SER A 101 -10.97 -11.47 1.95
CA SER A 101 -11.29 -10.10 1.52
C SER A 101 -11.75 -10.07 0.08
N LYS A 102 -12.67 -9.16 -0.23
CA LYS A 102 -13.05 -8.89 -1.61
C LYS A 102 -11.98 -8.06 -2.28
N ILE A 103 -11.43 -8.55 -3.39
CA ILE A 103 -10.38 -7.86 -4.14
C ILE A 103 -10.98 -7.31 -5.42
N VAL A 104 -10.81 -6.01 -5.63
CA VAL A 104 -11.27 -5.31 -6.83
C VAL A 104 -10.07 -4.65 -7.50
N LYS A 105 -9.87 -4.97 -8.76
CA LYS A 105 -8.77 -4.41 -9.57
C LYS A 105 -9.31 -3.37 -10.53
N TYR A 106 -8.62 -2.24 -10.59
CA TYR A 106 -8.88 -1.19 -11.58
C TYR A 106 -7.62 -0.99 -12.42
N HIS A 107 -7.78 -1.05 -13.73
CA HIS A 107 -6.72 -0.73 -14.69
C HIS A 107 -6.80 0.74 -15.05
N ILE A 108 -5.71 1.44 -14.88
CA ILE A 108 -5.66 2.88 -15.14
C ILE A 108 -4.72 3.20 -16.30
#